data_714ce4a91e2938ba8aed3e4c13fd7183
#
_entry.id   714ce4a91e2938ba8aed3e4c13fd7183
#
_cell.length_a   1.000
_cell.length_b   1.000
_cell.length_c   1.000
_cell.angle_alpha   90.00
_cell.angle_beta   90.00
_cell.angle_gamma   90.00
#
_symmetry.space_group_name_H-M   'P 1'
#
loop_
_entity.id
_entity.type
_entity.pdbx_description
1 polymer ?
#
loop_
_entity_poly.entity_id
_entity_poly.type
_entity_poly.pdbx_seq_one_letter_code
_entity_poly.pdbx_strand_id
1 'polypeptide(L)'
;MLDWQKWKYENRDKIKHIVGYEEKFVDEILSQMPEISPDDVIAQYPFKDNKSGNRYIDFMIVNKSKGYQLPIELDGYAKINNKGYEKFNDFLERQNDLIQQFGIVLRYTNKKAFQQQQQVILEIRKALQAQVSHQITEQSKQKQIQVLIAEYEAKIADYEKQQTTNNSLNHSDVSNELSNVRKGIDAFKQNHLQKLQNVQKELSEMKGRQTQELGSVKNEIKKQIY
;
A
#
# COMPACT_ATOMS: atom_id res chain seq x y z
N MET A 1 27.80 -1.75 3.51
CA MET A 1 26.66 -0.83 3.71
C MET A 1 26.88 0.37 2.81
N LEU A 2 25.94 0.68 1.92
CA LEU A 2 26.05 1.86 1.07
C LEU A 2 26.03 3.11 1.95
N ASP A 3 26.98 4.01 1.76
CA ASP A 3 26.98 5.31 2.40
C ASP A 3 26.09 6.27 1.58
N TRP A 4 25.44 7.24 2.20
CA TRP A 4 24.62 8.24 1.53
C TRP A 4 25.40 9.06 0.50
N GLN A 5 26.69 9.29 0.72
CA GLN A 5 27.55 9.99 -0.26
C GLN A 5 27.75 9.15 -1.52
N LYS A 6 27.99 7.85 -1.36
CA LYS A 6 28.10 6.92 -2.48
C LYS A 6 26.76 6.81 -3.21
N TRP A 7 25.67 6.69 -2.48
CA TRP A 7 24.32 6.65 -3.06
C TRP A 7 24.02 7.91 -3.88
N LYS A 8 24.33 9.11 -3.38
CA LYS A 8 24.15 10.38 -4.12
C LYS A 8 25.01 10.39 -5.39
N TYR A 9 26.24 9.94 -5.32
CA TYR A 9 27.10 9.86 -6.49
C TYR A 9 26.54 8.94 -7.58
N GLU A 10 26.05 7.77 -7.20
CA GLU A 10 25.43 6.79 -8.11
C GLU A 10 24.08 7.26 -8.70
N ASN A 11 23.33 8.05 -7.96
CA ASN A 11 22.04 8.60 -8.38
C ASN A 11 22.10 10.06 -8.86
N ARG A 12 23.29 10.64 -9.02
CA ARG A 12 23.46 12.08 -9.32
C ARG A 12 22.63 12.58 -10.51
N ASP A 13 22.50 11.78 -11.58
CA ASP A 13 21.75 12.16 -12.76
C ASP A 13 20.24 12.16 -12.53
N LYS A 14 19.75 11.41 -11.54
CA LYS A 14 18.34 11.32 -11.14
C LYS A 14 17.93 12.40 -10.15
N ILE A 15 18.85 12.84 -9.28
CA ILE A 15 18.59 13.84 -8.24
C ILE A 15 19.13 15.22 -8.60
N LYS A 16 19.68 15.37 -9.81
CA LYS A 16 20.24 16.64 -10.30
C LYS A 16 19.12 17.61 -10.63
N HIS A 17 18.83 18.52 -9.73
CA HIS A 17 17.94 19.65 -9.95
C HIS A 17 18.74 20.95 -10.00
N ILE A 18 18.29 21.94 -10.80
CA ILE A 18 18.96 23.24 -10.94
C ILE A 18 19.23 23.92 -9.59
N VAL A 19 18.36 23.69 -8.61
CA VAL A 19 18.43 24.27 -7.26
C VAL A 19 18.91 23.25 -6.22
N GLY A 20 19.11 21.96 -6.58
CA GLY A 20 19.62 20.90 -5.71
C GLY A 20 18.65 20.48 -4.58
N TYR A 21 17.34 20.62 -4.77
CA TYR A 21 16.37 20.30 -3.73
C TYR A 21 16.33 18.80 -3.38
N GLU A 22 16.43 17.94 -4.37
CA GLU A 22 16.43 16.50 -4.18
C GLU A 22 17.69 16.05 -3.43
N GLU A 23 18.86 16.57 -3.79
CA GLU A 23 20.12 16.27 -3.11
C GLU A 23 20.08 16.75 -1.64
N LYS A 24 19.56 17.96 -1.42
CA LYS A 24 19.37 18.53 -0.09
C LYS A 24 18.39 17.72 0.76
N PHE A 25 17.33 17.17 0.15
CA PHE A 25 16.37 16.30 0.84
C PHE A 25 17.02 15.00 1.33
N VAL A 26 17.93 14.45 0.56
CA VAL A 26 18.73 13.28 0.99
C VAL A 26 19.61 13.65 2.17
N ASP A 27 20.33 14.77 2.13
CA ASP A 27 21.27 15.17 3.18
C ASP A 27 20.58 15.58 4.48
N GLU A 28 19.49 16.33 4.39
CA GLU A 28 18.89 16.96 5.58
C GLU A 28 17.70 16.16 6.16
N ILE A 29 17.17 15.20 5.40
CA ILE A 29 15.99 14.43 5.84
C ILE A 29 16.27 12.93 5.80
N LEU A 30 16.50 12.34 4.63
CA LEU A 30 16.61 10.89 4.53
C LEU A 30 17.83 10.34 5.29
N SER A 31 18.98 11.00 5.22
CA SER A 31 20.18 10.58 5.94
C SER A 31 20.08 10.72 7.48
N GLN A 32 19.13 11.52 7.97
CA GLN A 32 18.88 11.70 9.39
C GLN A 32 17.97 10.61 10.00
N MET A 33 17.52 9.66 9.19
CA MET A 33 16.59 8.63 9.59
C MET A 33 17.31 7.28 9.74
N PRO A 34 17.60 6.83 10.99
CA PRO A 34 18.28 5.55 11.18
C PRO A 34 17.44 4.32 10.81
N GLU A 35 16.13 4.50 10.63
CA GLU A 35 15.20 3.45 10.25
C GLU A 35 15.38 2.99 8.80
N ILE A 36 15.94 3.84 7.94
CA ILE A 36 16.21 3.56 6.53
C ILE A 36 17.70 3.60 6.23
N SER A 37 18.10 2.82 5.24
CA SER A 37 19.44 2.84 4.67
C SER A 37 19.37 3.36 3.23
N PRO A 38 20.50 3.76 2.63
CA PRO A 38 20.53 4.11 1.21
C PRO A 38 19.96 3.03 0.30
N ASP A 39 20.16 1.75 0.65
CA ASP A 39 19.61 0.61 -0.12
C ASP A 39 18.08 0.52 -0.10
N ASP A 40 17.43 1.18 0.86
CA ASP A 40 15.98 1.24 0.96
C ASP A 40 15.37 2.35 0.08
N VAL A 41 16.20 3.22 -0.56
CA VAL A 41 15.72 4.41 -1.28
C VAL A 41 16.04 4.32 -2.77
N ILE A 42 15.01 4.50 -3.59
CA ILE A 42 15.12 4.57 -5.04
C ILE A 42 14.71 5.97 -5.50
N ALA A 43 15.64 6.70 -6.12
CA ALA A 43 15.35 7.99 -6.74
C ALA A 43 14.69 7.79 -8.11
N GLN A 44 13.77 8.67 -8.47
CA GLN A 44 13.02 8.65 -9.73
C GLN A 44 12.43 7.26 -10.02
N TYR A 45 11.67 6.75 -9.04
CA TYR A 45 11.04 5.44 -9.13
C TYR A 45 9.97 5.43 -10.23
N PRO A 46 10.08 4.56 -11.25
CA PRO A 46 9.13 4.54 -12.35
C PRO A 46 7.79 3.91 -11.93
N PHE A 47 6.68 4.52 -12.37
CA PHE A 47 5.35 3.93 -12.25
C PHE A 47 4.51 4.24 -13.50
N LYS A 48 3.42 3.49 -13.67
CA LYS A 48 2.42 3.74 -14.71
C LYS A 48 1.24 4.46 -14.09
N ASP A 49 0.83 5.57 -14.70
CA ASP A 49 -0.44 6.21 -14.34
C ASP A 49 -1.65 5.42 -14.89
N ASN A 50 -2.86 5.81 -14.49
CA ASN A 50 -4.09 5.15 -14.95
C ASN A 50 -4.34 5.25 -16.47
N LYS A 51 -3.59 6.12 -17.16
CA LYS A 51 -3.61 6.27 -18.63
C LYS A 51 -2.47 5.51 -19.30
N SER A 52 -1.76 4.65 -18.54
CA SER A 52 -0.56 3.89 -18.98
C SER A 52 0.64 4.77 -19.34
N GLY A 53 0.64 6.04 -18.96
CA GLY A 53 1.76 6.95 -19.10
C GLY A 53 2.91 6.60 -18.17
N ASN A 54 4.15 6.82 -18.64
CA ASN A 54 5.34 6.67 -17.80
C ASN A 54 5.49 7.90 -16.90
N ARG A 55 5.54 7.66 -15.59
CA ARG A 55 5.74 8.68 -14.55
C ARG A 55 6.86 8.26 -13.62
N TYR A 56 7.36 9.20 -12.84
CA TYR A 56 8.44 8.95 -11.88
C TYR A 56 8.10 9.59 -10.55
N ILE A 57 8.38 8.87 -9.46
CA ILE A 57 8.27 9.34 -8.07
C ILE A 57 9.65 9.86 -7.67
N ASP A 58 9.72 11.05 -7.07
CA ASP A 58 11.02 11.66 -6.72
C ASP A 58 11.84 10.73 -5.81
N PHE A 59 11.22 10.18 -4.75
CA PHE A 59 11.83 9.16 -3.90
C PHE A 59 10.84 8.06 -3.53
N MET A 60 11.26 6.81 -3.64
CA MET A 60 10.52 5.66 -3.13
C MET A 60 11.33 5.02 -2.02
N ILE A 61 10.77 4.97 -0.80
CA ILE A 61 11.33 4.13 0.26
C ILE A 61 10.70 2.76 0.14
N VAL A 62 11.51 1.75 -0.19
CA VAL A 62 11.04 0.38 -0.39
C VAL A 62 11.95 -0.63 0.28
N ASN A 63 11.39 -1.45 1.16
CA ASN A 63 12.08 -2.59 1.74
C ASN A 63 11.05 -3.66 2.13
N LYS A 64 11.00 -4.76 1.38
CA LYS A 64 10.02 -5.83 1.61
C LYS A 64 10.16 -6.49 2.98
N SER A 65 11.37 -6.65 3.48
CA SER A 65 11.60 -7.29 4.79
C SER A 65 11.15 -6.41 5.95
N LYS A 66 11.22 -5.09 5.80
CA LYS A 66 10.71 -4.10 6.76
C LYS A 66 9.26 -3.70 6.51
N GLY A 67 8.66 -4.11 5.39
CA GLY A 67 7.29 -3.72 5.00
C GLY A 67 7.16 -2.30 4.49
N TYR A 68 8.24 -1.69 4.01
CA TYR A 68 8.23 -0.33 3.51
C TYR A 68 7.86 -0.26 2.02
N GLN A 69 6.93 0.62 1.69
CA GLN A 69 6.57 0.99 0.32
C GLN A 69 5.98 2.40 0.31
N LEU A 70 6.81 3.41 0.53
CA LEU A 70 6.39 4.79 0.74
C LEU A 70 6.88 5.72 -0.36
N PRO A 71 6.01 6.18 -1.26
CA PRO A 71 6.33 7.22 -2.24
C PRO A 71 6.38 8.61 -1.59
N ILE A 72 7.39 9.39 -1.95
CA ILE A 72 7.60 10.77 -1.52
C ILE A 72 7.83 11.66 -2.75
N GLU A 73 7.12 12.78 -2.80
CA GLU A 73 7.19 13.79 -3.85
C GLU A 73 7.64 15.14 -3.29
N LEU A 74 8.53 15.81 -4.00
CA LEU A 74 8.93 17.19 -3.72
C LEU A 74 8.29 18.14 -4.73
N ASP A 75 7.34 18.94 -4.26
CA ASP A 75 6.60 19.87 -5.11
C ASP A 75 7.16 21.28 -5.00
N GLY A 76 7.79 21.76 -6.08
CA GLY A 76 8.22 23.15 -6.18
C GLY A 76 7.02 24.10 -6.30
N TYR A 77 7.13 25.29 -5.68
CA TYR A 77 6.11 26.34 -5.75
C TYR A 77 5.67 26.69 -7.18
N ALA A 78 6.61 26.70 -8.11
CA ALA A 78 6.34 26.95 -9.53
C ALA A 78 5.47 25.86 -10.20
N LYS A 79 5.44 24.65 -9.65
CA LYS A 79 4.57 23.58 -10.14
C LYS A 79 3.10 23.84 -9.80
N ILE A 80 2.80 24.61 -8.78
CA ILE A 80 1.44 24.83 -8.27
C ILE A 80 0.85 26.15 -8.74
N ASN A 81 1.60 27.27 -8.72
CA ASN A 81 1.06 28.62 -8.88
C ASN A 81 0.99 29.16 -10.31
N ASN A 82 1.75 28.62 -11.27
CA ASN A 82 1.78 29.15 -12.65
C ASN A 82 1.10 28.24 -13.67
N LYS A 83 0.26 27.31 -13.21
CA LYS A 83 -0.28 26.27 -14.08
C LYS A 83 -1.78 26.37 -14.09
N GLY A 84 -2.34 26.64 -15.27
CA GLY A 84 -3.79 26.62 -15.50
C GLY A 84 -4.44 25.31 -15.06
N TYR A 85 -5.75 25.31 -15.06
CA TYR A 85 -6.61 24.23 -14.60
C TYR A 85 -6.18 22.80 -15.04
N GLU A 86 -5.65 22.63 -16.24
CA GLU A 86 -5.19 21.33 -16.76
C GLU A 86 -4.03 20.74 -15.95
N LYS A 87 -3.08 21.56 -15.54
CA LYS A 87 -1.93 21.10 -14.75
C LYS A 87 -2.28 20.86 -13.28
N PHE A 88 -3.27 21.54 -12.75
CA PHE A 88 -3.84 21.24 -11.44
C PHE A 88 -4.60 19.91 -11.47
N ASN A 89 -5.35 19.64 -12.54
CA ASN A 89 -5.99 18.34 -12.73
C ASN A 89 -4.95 17.21 -12.85
N ASP A 90 -3.90 17.37 -13.65
CA ASP A 90 -2.82 16.37 -13.76
C ASP A 90 -2.17 16.10 -12.40
N PHE A 91 -1.99 17.13 -11.57
CA PHE A 91 -1.48 17.01 -10.21
C PHE A 91 -2.40 16.13 -9.33
N LEU A 92 -3.72 16.37 -9.36
CA LEU A 92 -4.70 15.60 -8.61
C LEU A 92 -4.84 14.16 -9.14
N GLU A 93 -4.88 13.97 -10.46
CA GLU A 93 -4.90 12.65 -11.09
C GLU A 93 -3.67 11.84 -10.65
N ARG A 94 -2.48 12.43 -10.74
CA ARG A 94 -1.23 11.78 -10.28
C ARG A 94 -1.27 11.41 -8.80
N GLN A 95 -1.81 12.27 -7.95
CA GLN A 95 -1.96 11.94 -6.53
C GLN A 95 -2.90 10.74 -6.32
N ASN A 96 -4.02 10.72 -7.03
CA ASN A 96 -4.97 9.60 -6.96
C ASN A 96 -4.34 8.29 -7.46
N ASP A 97 -3.57 8.33 -8.55
CA ASP A 97 -2.86 7.18 -9.09
C ASP A 97 -1.87 6.60 -8.07
N LEU A 98 -1.11 7.47 -7.42
CA LEU A 98 -0.16 7.05 -6.37
C LEU A 98 -0.86 6.44 -5.16
N ILE A 99 -1.95 7.05 -4.69
CA ILE A 99 -2.74 6.50 -3.57
C ILE A 99 -3.37 5.16 -3.95
N GLN A 100 -3.87 4.99 -5.17
CA GLN A 100 -4.44 3.72 -5.63
C GLN A 100 -3.39 2.60 -5.69
N GLN A 101 -2.17 2.91 -6.12
CA GLN A 101 -1.11 1.89 -6.28
C GLN A 101 -0.38 1.58 -4.97
N PHE A 102 -0.16 2.57 -4.12
CA PHE A 102 0.71 2.45 -2.94
C PHE A 102 -0.04 2.63 -1.61
N GLY A 103 -1.33 2.99 -1.64
CA GLY A 103 -2.15 3.23 -0.44
C GLY A 103 -1.88 4.57 0.23
N ILE A 104 -0.68 5.14 0.08
CA ILE A 104 -0.26 6.42 0.68
C ILE A 104 0.75 7.10 -0.24
N VAL A 105 0.78 8.42 -0.21
CA VAL A 105 1.86 9.24 -0.77
C VAL A 105 2.12 10.42 0.15
N LEU A 106 3.36 10.74 0.41
CA LEU A 106 3.74 11.97 1.11
C LEU A 106 4.23 13.00 0.09
N ARG A 107 3.65 14.20 0.16
CA ARG A 107 3.98 15.30 -0.75
C ARG A 107 4.41 16.53 0.06
N TYR A 108 5.57 17.05 -0.24
CA TYR A 108 6.12 18.19 0.46
C TYR A 108 6.47 19.32 -0.50
N THR A 109 6.04 20.53 -0.16
CA THR A 109 6.63 21.69 -0.81
C THR A 109 8.08 21.85 -0.35
N ASN A 110 8.95 22.35 -1.23
CA ASN A 110 10.34 22.64 -0.86
C ASN A 110 10.43 23.52 0.39
N LYS A 111 9.52 24.50 0.52
CA LYS A 111 9.45 25.36 1.71
C LYS A 111 9.22 24.54 2.99
N LYS A 112 8.21 23.65 3.01
CA LYS A 112 7.92 22.80 4.17
C LYS A 112 9.10 21.87 4.45
N ALA A 113 9.62 21.20 3.42
CA ALA A 113 10.69 20.23 3.56
C ALA A 113 11.92 20.82 4.27
N PHE A 114 12.32 22.07 3.92
CA PHE A 114 13.56 22.65 4.45
C PHE A 114 13.37 23.63 5.60
N GLN A 115 12.16 24.10 5.86
CA GLN A 115 11.88 24.93 7.04
C GLN A 115 11.32 24.14 8.22
N GLN A 116 10.81 22.91 8.00
CA GLN A 116 10.19 22.07 9.03
C GLN A 116 10.73 20.62 8.97
N GLN A 117 12.04 20.48 8.83
CA GLN A 117 12.74 19.19 8.64
C GLN A 117 12.34 18.13 9.67
N GLN A 118 12.35 18.48 10.96
CA GLN A 118 12.01 17.56 12.05
C GLN A 118 10.56 17.08 11.95
N GLN A 119 9.64 17.95 11.51
CA GLN A 119 8.26 17.58 11.29
C GLN A 119 8.12 16.61 10.10
N VAL A 120 8.84 16.87 9.01
CA VAL A 120 8.87 16.00 7.83
C VAL A 120 9.43 14.62 8.18
N ILE A 121 10.54 14.55 8.91
CA ILE A 121 11.12 13.30 9.40
C ILE A 121 10.10 12.53 10.25
N LEU A 122 9.40 13.21 11.16
CA LEU A 122 8.37 12.60 11.99
C LEU A 122 7.19 12.06 11.17
N GLU A 123 6.74 12.78 10.15
CA GLU A 123 5.65 12.36 9.26
C GLU A 123 6.06 11.12 8.46
N ILE A 124 7.27 11.09 7.89
CA ILE A 124 7.81 9.92 7.18
C ILE A 124 7.90 8.71 8.13
N ARG A 125 8.46 8.89 9.33
CA ARG A 125 8.57 7.84 10.35
C ARG A 125 7.21 7.26 10.73
N LYS A 126 6.21 8.09 10.96
CA LYS A 126 4.83 7.64 11.26
C LYS A 126 4.23 6.82 10.11
N ALA A 127 4.44 7.25 8.87
CA ALA A 127 3.96 6.51 7.71
C ALA A 127 4.62 5.12 7.58
N LEU A 128 5.95 5.05 7.76
CA LEU A 128 6.68 3.77 7.76
C LEU A 128 6.21 2.85 8.89
N GLN A 129 6.03 3.37 10.11
CA GLN A 129 5.52 2.61 11.26
C GLN A 129 4.11 2.06 11.01
N ALA A 130 3.23 2.85 10.39
CA ALA A 130 1.89 2.40 10.04
C ALA A 130 1.92 1.23 9.03
N GLN A 131 2.81 1.28 8.03
CA GLN A 131 2.99 0.20 7.06
C GLN A 131 3.48 -1.10 7.72
N VAL A 132 4.47 -1.01 8.61
CA VAL A 132 4.97 -2.17 9.38
C VAL A 132 3.87 -2.79 10.23
N SER A 133 3.12 -1.97 10.95
CA SER A 133 2.02 -2.44 11.81
C SER A 133 0.94 -3.16 11.01
N HIS A 134 0.59 -2.63 9.84
CA HIS A 134 -0.38 -3.26 8.94
C HIS A 134 0.13 -4.62 8.43
N GLN A 135 1.38 -4.69 8.00
CA GLN A 135 2.00 -5.94 7.52
C GLN A 135 2.03 -7.02 8.59
N ILE A 136 2.44 -6.69 9.82
CA ILE A 136 2.47 -7.63 10.95
C ILE A 136 1.07 -8.16 11.24
N THR A 137 0.06 -7.29 11.22
CA THR A 137 -1.34 -7.69 11.46
C THR A 137 -1.83 -8.66 10.39
N GLU A 138 -1.57 -8.41 9.12
CA GLU A 138 -1.97 -9.31 8.03
C GLU A 138 -1.23 -10.65 8.07
N GLN A 139 0.07 -10.63 8.34
CA GLN A 139 0.86 -11.86 8.51
C GLN A 139 0.36 -12.70 9.70
N SER A 140 0.01 -12.05 10.82
CA SER A 140 -0.55 -12.74 11.99
C SER A 140 -1.89 -13.41 11.66
N LYS A 141 -2.78 -12.72 10.97
CA LYS A 141 -4.07 -13.28 10.51
C LYS A 141 -3.86 -14.46 9.57
N GLN A 142 -2.96 -14.35 8.59
CA GLN A 142 -2.66 -15.44 7.66
C GLN A 142 -2.11 -16.68 8.40
N LYS A 143 -1.21 -16.47 9.36
CA LYS A 143 -0.68 -17.57 10.18
C LYS A 143 -1.76 -18.25 11.00
N GLN A 144 -2.67 -17.50 11.62
CA GLN A 144 -3.80 -18.06 12.35
C GLN A 144 -4.71 -18.90 11.45
N ILE A 145 -5.01 -18.42 10.25
CA ILE A 145 -5.80 -19.16 9.26
C ILE A 145 -5.10 -20.45 8.85
N GLN A 146 -3.79 -20.44 8.60
CA GLN A 146 -3.03 -21.64 8.25
C GLN A 146 -3.03 -22.68 9.38
N VAL A 147 -2.86 -22.25 10.63
CA VAL A 147 -2.95 -23.16 11.80
C VAL A 147 -4.33 -23.79 11.87
N LEU A 148 -5.39 -23.01 11.70
CA LEU A 148 -6.76 -23.50 11.74
C LEU A 148 -7.04 -24.52 10.62
N ILE A 149 -6.56 -24.25 9.40
CA ILE A 149 -6.67 -25.18 8.26
C ILE A 149 -5.97 -26.50 8.59
N ALA A 150 -4.72 -26.45 9.09
CA ALA A 150 -3.96 -27.65 9.45
C ALA A 150 -4.64 -28.48 10.56
N GLU A 151 -5.25 -27.82 11.55
CA GLU A 151 -6.04 -28.51 12.59
C GLU A 151 -7.25 -29.24 11.99
N TYR A 152 -7.97 -28.63 11.05
CA TYR A 152 -9.10 -29.28 10.40
C TYR A 152 -8.67 -30.43 9.49
N GLU A 153 -7.57 -30.28 8.73
CA GLU A 153 -7.02 -31.34 7.90
C GLU A 153 -6.58 -32.55 8.74
N ALA A 154 -5.93 -32.31 9.89
CA ALA A 154 -5.56 -33.37 10.82
C ALA A 154 -6.79 -34.11 11.35
N LYS A 155 -7.86 -33.41 11.73
CA LYS A 155 -9.12 -34.02 12.18
C LYS A 155 -9.76 -34.88 11.07
N ILE A 156 -9.78 -34.38 9.84
CA ILE A 156 -10.30 -35.16 8.71
C ILE A 156 -9.49 -36.43 8.49
N ALA A 157 -8.15 -36.36 8.53
CA ALA A 157 -7.28 -37.51 8.38
C ALA A 157 -7.48 -38.56 9.51
N ASP A 158 -7.70 -38.11 10.76
CA ASP A 158 -8.03 -38.99 11.88
C ASP A 158 -9.39 -39.68 11.69
N TYR A 159 -10.40 -38.97 11.22
CA TYR A 159 -11.71 -39.57 10.89
C TYR A 159 -11.61 -40.60 9.76
N GLU A 160 -10.85 -40.33 8.72
CA GLU A 160 -10.62 -41.25 7.60
C GLU A 160 -9.87 -42.50 8.05
N LYS A 161 -8.88 -42.41 8.97
CA LYS A 161 -8.19 -43.54 9.59
C LYS A 161 -9.13 -44.39 10.43
N GLN A 162 -9.99 -43.78 11.24
CA GLN A 162 -10.95 -44.50 12.06
C GLN A 162 -11.97 -45.25 11.20
N GLN A 163 -12.36 -44.73 10.04
CA GLN A 163 -13.24 -45.42 9.10
C GLN A 163 -12.57 -46.65 8.47
N THR A 164 -11.29 -46.61 8.16
CA THR A 164 -10.57 -47.75 7.58
C THR A 164 -10.31 -48.87 8.59
N THR A 165 -10.26 -48.54 9.89
CA THR A 165 -10.02 -49.54 10.97
C THR A 165 -11.33 -50.16 11.50
N ASN A 166 -12.48 -49.50 11.37
CA ASN A 166 -13.78 -49.94 11.90
C ASN A 166 -14.72 -50.48 10.80
N ASN A 167 -14.23 -51.31 9.92
CA ASN A 167 -14.99 -51.89 8.80
C ASN A 167 -16.11 -52.84 9.19
N SER A 168 -16.66 -52.81 10.41
CA SER A 168 -17.72 -53.73 10.83
C SER A 168 -18.92 -53.17 11.61
N LEU A 169 -18.94 -51.92 12.04
CA LEU A 169 -20.12 -51.40 12.76
C LEU A 169 -20.30 -49.87 12.55
N ASN A 170 -21.43 -49.49 11.98
CA ASN A 170 -21.98 -48.13 11.87
C ASN A 170 -21.45 -47.21 10.76
N HIS A 171 -21.61 -47.62 9.52
CA HIS A 171 -21.33 -46.82 8.32
C HIS A 171 -22.23 -45.55 8.18
N SER A 172 -23.41 -45.50 8.85
CA SER A 172 -24.37 -44.41 8.69
C SER A 172 -24.02 -43.16 9.53
N ASP A 173 -23.56 -43.32 10.74
CA ASP A 173 -23.36 -42.20 11.68
C ASP A 173 -22.07 -41.41 11.36
N VAL A 174 -21.00 -42.14 11.04
CA VAL A 174 -19.71 -41.50 10.65
C VAL A 174 -19.81 -40.82 9.29
N SER A 175 -20.55 -41.40 8.35
CA SER A 175 -20.83 -40.77 7.06
C SER A 175 -21.63 -39.47 7.20
N ASN A 176 -22.56 -39.43 8.16
CA ASN A 176 -23.35 -38.23 8.48
C ASN A 176 -22.50 -37.14 9.15
N GLU A 177 -21.62 -37.52 10.08
CA GLU A 177 -20.70 -36.55 10.71
C GLU A 177 -19.69 -35.97 9.70
N LEU A 178 -19.10 -36.79 8.83
CA LEU A 178 -18.20 -36.36 7.78
C LEU A 178 -18.91 -35.39 6.78
N SER A 179 -20.16 -35.71 6.43
CA SER A 179 -21.01 -34.87 5.62
C SER A 179 -21.26 -33.51 6.29
N ASN A 180 -21.49 -33.50 7.62
CA ASN A 180 -21.71 -32.27 8.38
C ASN A 180 -20.44 -31.42 8.50
N VAL A 181 -19.28 -32.04 8.70
CA VAL A 181 -17.98 -31.33 8.71
C VAL A 181 -17.67 -30.72 7.34
N ARG A 182 -17.89 -31.48 6.24
CA ARG A 182 -17.73 -30.94 4.87
C ARG A 182 -18.66 -29.75 4.60
N LYS A 183 -19.94 -29.87 4.99
CA LYS A 183 -20.89 -28.75 4.90
C LYS A 183 -20.44 -27.54 5.72
N GLY A 184 -19.87 -27.77 6.91
CA GLY A 184 -19.32 -26.70 7.75
C GLY A 184 -18.15 -25.98 7.09
N ILE A 185 -17.22 -26.73 6.49
CA ILE A 185 -16.07 -26.17 5.76
C ILE A 185 -16.54 -25.42 4.52
N ASP A 186 -17.50 -25.94 3.77
CA ASP A 186 -18.04 -25.28 2.59
C ASP A 186 -18.80 -24.00 2.96
N ALA A 187 -19.58 -24.02 4.06
CA ALA A 187 -20.24 -22.84 4.60
C ALA A 187 -19.23 -21.78 5.07
N PHE A 188 -18.13 -22.19 5.70
CA PHE A 188 -17.04 -21.30 6.11
C PHE A 188 -16.35 -20.65 4.90
N LYS A 189 -16.02 -21.47 3.88
CA LYS A 189 -15.43 -20.97 2.61
C LYS A 189 -16.37 -19.98 1.91
N GLN A 190 -17.65 -20.31 1.81
CA GLN A 190 -18.68 -19.45 1.22
C GLN A 190 -18.82 -18.13 1.99
N ASN A 191 -18.88 -18.16 3.30
CA ASN A 191 -18.98 -16.98 4.15
C ASN A 191 -17.74 -16.06 4.02
N HIS A 192 -16.56 -16.68 3.93
CA HIS A 192 -15.32 -15.92 3.72
C HIS A 192 -15.25 -15.27 2.33
N LEU A 193 -15.67 -16.01 1.30
CA LEU A 193 -15.78 -15.50 -0.07
C LEU A 193 -16.79 -14.34 -0.16
N GLN A 194 -17.93 -14.49 0.50
CA GLN A 194 -18.97 -13.46 0.54
C GLN A 194 -18.53 -12.20 1.29
N LYS A 195 -17.77 -12.34 2.38
CA LYS A 195 -17.14 -11.20 3.08
C LYS A 195 -16.15 -10.47 2.19
N LEU A 196 -15.31 -11.20 1.44
CA LEU A 196 -14.37 -10.61 0.47
C LEU A 196 -15.11 -9.87 -0.65
N GLN A 197 -16.18 -10.46 -1.19
CA GLN A 197 -17.02 -9.81 -2.21
C GLN A 197 -17.70 -8.55 -1.68
N ASN A 198 -18.19 -8.56 -0.43
CA ASN A 198 -18.79 -7.39 0.21
C ASN A 198 -17.76 -6.27 0.41
N VAL A 199 -16.55 -6.59 0.87
CA VAL A 199 -15.46 -5.61 1.01
C VAL A 199 -15.08 -5.03 -0.35
N GLN A 200 -14.98 -5.86 -1.40
CA GLN A 200 -14.73 -5.38 -2.76
C GLN A 200 -15.85 -4.48 -3.29
N LYS A 201 -17.10 -4.81 -2.98
CA LYS A 201 -18.26 -3.99 -3.34
C LYS A 201 -18.25 -2.65 -2.61
N GLU A 202 -18.03 -2.64 -1.30
CA GLU A 202 -17.90 -1.41 -0.50
C GLU A 202 -16.75 -0.52 -0.99
N LEU A 203 -15.62 -1.13 -1.35
CA LEU A 203 -14.48 -0.42 -1.92
C LEU A 203 -14.83 0.22 -3.27
N SER A 204 -15.58 -0.49 -4.13
CA SER A 204 -16.03 0.03 -5.41
C SER A 204 -17.06 1.16 -5.27
N GLU A 205 -17.96 1.04 -4.30
CA GLU A 205 -18.97 2.07 -3.97
C GLU A 205 -18.32 3.32 -3.36
N MET A 206 -17.29 3.16 -2.50
CA MET A 206 -16.50 4.29 -1.99
C MET A 206 -15.76 5.00 -3.12
N LYS A 207 -15.16 4.26 -4.04
CA LYS A 207 -14.53 4.83 -5.24
C LYS A 207 -15.53 5.60 -6.10
N GLY A 208 -16.73 5.05 -6.28
CA GLY A 208 -17.82 5.72 -7.01
C GLY A 208 -18.26 7.03 -6.35
N ARG A 209 -18.42 7.05 -5.02
CA ARG A 209 -18.77 8.26 -4.25
C ARG A 209 -17.69 9.33 -4.33
N GLN A 210 -16.43 8.96 -4.16
CA GLN A 210 -15.32 9.90 -4.33
C GLN A 210 -15.28 10.53 -5.74
N THR A 211 -15.57 9.73 -6.77
CA THR A 211 -15.63 10.23 -8.15
C THR A 211 -16.79 11.20 -8.36
N GLN A 212 -17.94 10.96 -7.74
CA GLN A 212 -19.10 11.86 -7.81
C GLN A 212 -18.86 13.17 -7.03
N GLU A 213 -18.29 13.08 -5.83
CA GLU A 213 -17.92 14.27 -5.03
C GLU A 213 -16.90 15.15 -5.75
N LEU A 214 -15.87 14.54 -6.34
CA LEU A 214 -14.90 15.24 -7.20
C LEU A 214 -15.60 15.89 -8.42
N GLY A 215 -16.57 15.21 -9.01
CA GLY A 215 -17.38 15.74 -10.12
C GLY A 215 -18.24 16.95 -9.72
N SER A 216 -18.86 16.91 -8.53
CA SER A 216 -19.70 18.02 -8.01
C SER A 216 -18.84 19.24 -7.66
N VAL A 217 -17.70 19.03 -6.97
CA VAL A 217 -16.73 20.12 -6.68
C VAL A 217 -16.20 20.75 -7.96
N LYS A 218 -15.91 19.94 -8.98
CA LYS A 218 -15.47 20.42 -10.30
C LYS A 218 -16.52 21.30 -10.97
N ASN A 219 -17.78 20.95 -10.84
CA ASN A 219 -18.91 21.74 -11.41
C ASN A 219 -19.17 23.02 -10.61
N GLU A 220 -18.99 23.02 -9.30
CA GLU A 220 -19.09 24.23 -8.47
C GLU A 220 -17.98 25.23 -8.77
N ILE A 221 -16.74 24.74 -8.87
CA ILE A 221 -15.59 25.60 -9.26
C ILE A 221 -15.80 26.21 -10.65
N LYS A 222 -16.34 25.44 -11.61
CA LYS A 222 -16.68 25.98 -12.93
C LYS A 222 -17.72 27.09 -12.88
N LYS A 223 -18.74 27.01 -11.98
CA LYS A 223 -19.77 28.05 -11.82
C LYS A 223 -19.25 29.32 -11.14
N GLN A 224 -18.13 29.24 -10.41
CA GLN A 224 -17.54 30.41 -9.74
C GLN A 224 -16.53 31.15 -10.62
N ILE A 225 -16.08 30.57 -11.74
CA ILE A 225 -15.08 31.15 -12.64
C ILE A 225 -15.74 31.82 -13.88
N TYR A 226 -17.02 31.56 -14.12
CA TYR A 226 -17.85 32.21 -15.19
C TYR A 226 -19.03 32.93 -14.56
#